data_f8da6da463aadf1159a764b3876b487f
#
_entry.id   f8da6da463aadf1159a764b3876b487f
#
_cell.length_a   1.000
_cell.length_b   1.000
_cell.length_c   1.000
_cell.angle_alpha   90.00
_cell.angle_beta   90.00
_cell.angle_gamma   90.00
#
_symmetry.space_group_name_H-M   'P 1'
#
loop_
_entity.id
_entity.type
_entity.pdbx_description
1 polymer ?
#
loop_
_entity_poly.entity_id
_entity_poly.type
_entity_poly.pdbx_seq_one_letter_code
_entity_poly.pdbx_strand_id
1 'polypeptide(L)'
;MSVVETNKWLSGPYAPLEAEAAAVDLTVRGTLPVELEGRYLRNGPNPMGSVDPATYHWFTGDGMVHGVRVRGGRAEWYRARWVRSSEVSEALGEPPAPGERHGERDNANTNVVGLGGRTFALVEAG
;
A
#
# COMPACT_ATOMS: atom_id res chain seq x y z
N MET A 1 -22.33 -29.03 -6.12
CA MET A 1 -21.38 -28.19 -5.35
C MET A 1 -20.80 -27.14 -6.28
N SER A 2 -21.04 -25.87 -6.01
CA SER A 2 -20.36 -24.81 -6.72
C SER A 2 -18.89 -24.76 -6.25
N VAL A 3 -17.96 -24.89 -7.18
CA VAL A 3 -16.56 -24.61 -6.92
C VAL A 3 -16.47 -23.11 -6.75
N VAL A 4 -16.17 -22.65 -5.52
CA VAL A 4 -15.80 -21.25 -5.31
C VAL A 4 -14.46 -21.05 -6.01
N GLU A 5 -14.49 -20.41 -7.15
CA GLU A 5 -13.27 -20.03 -7.86
C GLU A 5 -12.48 -19.06 -6.96
N THR A 6 -11.41 -19.55 -6.36
CA THR A 6 -10.53 -18.72 -5.54
C THR A 6 -9.69 -17.83 -6.45
N ASN A 7 -9.94 -16.54 -6.38
CA ASN A 7 -9.10 -15.57 -7.08
C ASN A 7 -7.72 -15.51 -6.40
N LYS A 8 -6.66 -15.83 -7.15
CA LYS A 8 -5.29 -15.86 -6.63
C LYS A 8 -4.83 -14.51 -6.06
N TRP A 9 -5.38 -13.41 -6.56
CA TRP A 9 -5.05 -12.06 -6.13
C TRP A 9 -5.73 -11.63 -4.82
N LEU A 10 -6.59 -12.49 -4.28
CA LEU A 10 -7.31 -12.29 -3.03
C LEU A 10 -6.95 -13.33 -1.97
N SER A 11 -5.96 -14.18 -2.23
CA SER A 11 -5.61 -15.30 -1.37
C SER A 11 -4.10 -15.47 -1.21
N GLY A 12 -3.69 -16.22 -0.17
CA GLY A 12 -2.29 -16.50 0.11
C GLY A 12 -1.47 -15.23 0.31
N PRO A 13 -0.30 -15.10 -0.33
CA PRO A 13 0.56 -13.92 -0.21
C PRO A 13 -0.07 -12.63 -0.73
N TYR A 14 -1.09 -12.75 -1.55
CA TYR A 14 -1.80 -11.60 -2.15
C TYR A 14 -3.07 -11.22 -1.37
N ALA A 15 -3.40 -11.95 -0.32
CA ALA A 15 -4.59 -11.63 0.49
C ALA A 15 -4.52 -10.18 0.98
N PRO A 16 -5.53 -9.35 0.67
CA PRO A 16 -5.51 -7.94 1.05
C PRO A 16 -5.65 -7.77 2.56
N LEU A 17 -5.06 -6.70 3.06
CA LEU A 17 -5.37 -6.20 4.39
C LEU A 17 -6.77 -5.58 4.36
N GLU A 18 -7.55 -5.84 5.41
CA GLU A 18 -8.90 -5.29 5.54
C GLU A 18 -8.93 -3.89 6.13
N ALA A 19 -7.82 -3.47 6.75
CA ALA A 19 -7.70 -2.17 7.41
C ALA A 19 -6.25 -1.67 7.37
N GLU A 20 -6.09 -0.37 7.53
CA GLU A 20 -4.78 0.23 7.78
C GLU A 20 -4.20 -0.30 9.09
N ALA A 21 -2.88 -0.40 9.16
CA ALA A 21 -2.19 -0.95 10.32
C ALA A 21 -1.03 -0.07 10.76
N ALA A 22 -0.69 -0.13 12.04
CA ALA A 22 0.48 0.50 12.60
C ALA A 22 1.03 -0.34 13.75
N ALA A 23 2.35 -0.38 13.87
CA ALA A 23 3.05 -1.00 14.98
C ALA A 23 4.30 -0.19 15.30
N VAL A 24 4.75 -0.25 16.55
CA VAL A 24 5.95 0.44 17.02
C VAL A 24 6.89 -0.55 17.70
N ASP A 25 8.17 -0.18 17.76
CA ASP A 25 9.20 -1.00 18.43
C ASP A 25 9.20 -2.46 17.96
N LEU A 26 9.37 -2.62 16.64
CA LEU A 26 9.35 -3.94 16.01
C LEU A 26 10.51 -4.81 16.48
N THR A 27 10.25 -6.08 16.68
CA THR A 27 11.29 -7.05 16.97
C THR A 27 12.18 -7.26 15.75
N VAL A 28 13.49 -7.07 15.92
CA VAL A 28 14.50 -7.33 14.89
C VAL A 28 15.18 -8.67 15.19
N ARG A 29 15.18 -9.56 14.21
CA ARG A 29 15.99 -10.79 14.26
C ARG A 29 17.26 -10.57 13.47
N GLY A 30 18.42 -10.76 14.12
CA GLY A 30 19.71 -10.41 13.55
C GLY A 30 20.10 -8.98 13.90
N THR A 31 20.96 -8.39 13.09
CA THR A 31 21.54 -7.08 13.34
C THR A 31 21.31 -6.16 12.14
N LEU A 32 20.68 -5.02 12.38
CA LEU A 32 20.60 -3.94 11.40
C LEU A 32 21.83 -3.04 11.52
N PRO A 33 22.50 -2.70 10.41
CA PRO A 33 23.60 -1.74 10.44
C PRO A 33 23.13 -0.39 11.02
N VAL A 34 23.92 0.18 11.92
CA VAL A 34 23.58 1.48 12.55
C VAL A 34 23.61 2.63 11.57
N GLU A 35 24.35 2.48 10.48
CA GLU A 35 24.44 3.46 9.38
C GLU A 35 23.18 3.49 8.52
N LEU A 36 22.36 2.43 8.57
CA LEU A 36 21.12 2.35 7.80
C LEU A 36 20.07 3.21 8.47
N GLU A 37 19.75 4.32 7.84
CA GLU A 37 18.74 5.26 8.33
C GLU A 37 17.79 5.65 7.21
N GLY A 38 16.50 5.52 7.44
CA GLY A 38 15.49 5.89 6.47
C GLY A 38 14.22 5.08 6.61
N ARG A 39 13.43 5.13 5.55
CA ARG A 39 12.20 4.34 5.43
C ARG A 39 12.33 3.35 4.28
N TYR A 40 12.06 2.10 4.56
CA TYR A 40 11.79 1.12 3.53
C TYR A 40 10.31 1.21 3.17
N LEU A 41 10.00 1.53 1.93
CA LEU A 41 8.63 1.70 1.46
C LEU A 41 8.35 0.73 0.31
N ARG A 42 7.13 0.22 0.31
CA ARG A 42 6.61 -0.63 -0.76
C ARG A 42 5.17 -0.23 -1.06
N ASN A 43 4.84 -0.04 -2.34
CA ASN A 43 3.48 0.17 -2.81
C ASN A 43 3.00 -1.07 -3.56
N GLY A 44 1.73 -1.35 -3.47
CA GLY A 44 1.10 -2.44 -4.19
C GLY A 44 -0.41 -2.39 -4.09
N PRO A 45 -1.10 -3.16 -4.92
CA PRO A 45 -2.56 -3.22 -4.91
C PRO A 45 -3.09 -3.87 -3.64
N ASN A 46 -4.06 -3.22 -3.02
CA ASN A 46 -4.80 -3.77 -1.89
C ASN A 46 -6.22 -3.19 -1.93
N PRO A 47 -7.19 -3.90 -2.47
CA PRO A 47 -8.53 -3.35 -2.63
C PRO A 47 -9.11 -2.95 -1.29
N MET A 48 -9.75 -1.79 -1.26
CA MET A 48 -10.47 -1.32 -0.09
C MET A 48 -11.91 -1.81 -0.15
N GLY A 49 -12.33 -2.52 0.89
CA GLY A 49 -13.66 -3.11 0.92
C GLY A 49 -13.80 -4.38 0.10
N SER A 50 -15.04 -4.74 -0.19
CA SER A 50 -15.34 -5.97 -0.93
C SER A 50 -15.19 -5.78 -2.43
N VAL A 51 -14.63 -6.77 -3.08
CA VAL A 51 -14.52 -6.86 -4.54
C VAL A 51 -15.14 -8.16 -5.03
N ASP A 52 -15.59 -8.18 -6.28
CA ASP A 52 -16.10 -9.40 -6.90
C ASP A 52 -14.93 -10.33 -7.27
N PRO A 53 -14.81 -11.51 -6.64
CA PRO A 53 -13.72 -12.44 -6.93
C PRO A 53 -13.69 -12.93 -8.37
N ALA A 54 -14.81 -12.90 -9.07
CA ALA A 54 -14.90 -13.35 -10.45
C ALA A 54 -14.26 -12.38 -11.44
N THR A 55 -14.21 -11.10 -11.11
CA THR A 55 -13.74 -10.03 -12.02
C THR A 55 -12.52 -9.27 -11.51
N TYR A 56 -12.19 -9.38 -10.23
CA TYR A 56 -11.07 -8.65 -9.65
C TYR A 56 -9.74 -9.06 -10.29
N HIS A 57 -8.96 -8.07 -10.69
CA HIS A 57 -7.60 -8.23 -11.15
C HIS A 57 -6.65 -7.37 -10.32
N TRP A 58 -5.47 -7.87 -10.06
CA TRP A 58 -4.45 -7.23 -9.24
C TRP A 58 -4.18 -5.77 -9.65
N PHE A 59 -4.11 -5.49 -10.94
CA PHE A 59 -3.83 -4.14 -11.45
C PHE A 59 -4.91 -3.11 -11.10
N THR A 60 -6.10 -3.53 -10.74
CA THR A 60 -7.20 -2.63 -10.41
C THR A 60 -7.35 -2.34 -8.92
N GLY A 61 -6.55 -2.97 -8.08
CA GLY A 61 -6.59 -2.75 -6.64
C GLY A 61 -6.13 -1.35 -6.23
N ASP A 62 -6.64 -0.87 -5.11
CA ASP A 62 -6.24 0.40 -4.54
C ASP A 62 -4.80 0.34 -4.06
N GLY A 63 -4.05 1.42 -4.25
CA GLY A 63 -2.67 1.50 -3.77
C GLY A 63 -2.62 1.50 -2.25
N MET A 64 -1.78 0.63 -1.70
CA MET A 64 -1.47 0.62 -0.27
C MET A 64 0.03 0.64 -0.09
N VAL A 65 0.51 1.61 0.67
CA VAL A 65 1.92 1.76 0.98
C VAL A 65 2.20 1.14 2.35
N HIS A 66 3.17 0.23 2.36
CA HIS A 66 3.75 -0.34 3.58
C HIS A 66 5.08 0.33 3.84
N GLY A 67 5.33 0.75 5.05
CA GLY A 67 6.58 1.41 5.41
C GLY A 67 7.14 0.91 6.74
N VAL A 68 8.46 0.78 6.78
CA VAL A 68 9.22 0.53 8.01
C VAL A 68 10.28 1.62 8.16
N ARG A 69 10.30 2.28 9.30
CA ARG A 69 11.36 3.23 9.66
C ARG A 69 12.48 2.50 10.36
N VAL A 70 13.67 2.65 9.84
CA VAL A 70 14.90 2.08 10.42
C VAL A 70 15.84 3.20 10.83
N ARG A 71 16.36 3.13 12.04
CA ARG A 71 17.35 4.07 12.57
C ARG A 71 18.08 3.48 13.77
N GLY A 72 19.42 3.66 13.80
CA GLY A 72 20.23 3.25 14.94
C GLY A 72 20.15 1.76 15.27
N GLY A 73 20.04 0.90 14.25
CA GLY A 73 19.90 -0.56 14.44
C GLY A 73 18.51 -1.01 14.88
N ARG A 74 17.51 -0.13 14.84
CA ARG A 74 16.14 -0.40 15.30
C ARG A 74 15.15 -0.25 14.16
N ALA A 75 14.10 -1.06 14.19
CA ALA A 75 12.91 -0.89 13.37
C ALA A 75 11.86 -0.15 14.23
N GLU A 76 11.79 1.15 14.07
CA GLU A 76 11.06 2.04 14.98
C GLU A 76 9.54 1.91 14.82
N TRP A 77 9.06 1.82 13.59
CA TRP A 77 7.64 1.65 13.33
C TRP A 77 7.40 0.97 11.99
N TYR A 78 6.22 0.37 11.89
CA TYR A 78 5.60 -0.11 10.67
C TYR A 78 4.27 0.59 10.47
N ARG A 79 3.93 0.92 9.21
CA ARG A 79 2.62 1.45 8.84
C ARG A 79 2.20 0.88 7.49
N ALA A 80 0.91 0.56 7.39
CA ALA A 80 0.24 0.25 6.14
C ALA A 80 -0.91 1.25 5.95
N ARG A 81 -0.90 1.99 4.86
CA ARG A 81 -1.91 3.01 4.57
C ARG A 81 -2.28 3.00 3.11
N TRP A 82 -3.58 3.09 2.84
CA TRP A 82 -4.03 3.32 1.47
C TRP A 82 -3.58 4.68 0.96
N VAL A 83 -3.20 4.72 -0.31
CA VAL A 83 -3.01 5.97 -1.01
C VAL A 83 -4.37 6.68 -1.07
N ARG A 84 -4.39 7.95 -0.74
CA ARG A 84 -5.62 8.77 -0.76
C ARG A 84 -5.99 9.15 -2.20
N SER A 85 -6.29 8.13 -3.01
CA SER A 85 -6.91 8.30 -4.31
C SER A 85 -8.30 8.91 -4.18
N SER A 86 -8.91 9.26 -5.28
CA SER A 86 -10.27 9.82 -5.26
C SER A 86 -11.27 8.85 -4.64
N GLU A 87 -11.25 7.58 -5.04
CA GLU A 87 -12.17 6.56 -4.52
C GLU A 87 -11.95 6.25 -3.04
N VAL A 88 -10.69 6.04 -2.64
CA VAL A 88 -10.35 5.75 -1.25
C VAL A 88 -10.70 6.93 -0.34
N SER A 89 -10.39 8.13 -0.78
CA SER A 89 -10.68 9.35 -0.02
C SER A 89 -12.17 9.57 0.17
N GLU A 90 -12.96 9.33 -0.86
CA GLU A 90 -14.42 9.39 -0.77
C GLU A 90 -14.96 8.36 0.24
N ALA A 91 -14.49 7.11 0.16
CA ALA A 91 -14.90 6.05 1.08
C ALA A 91 -14.51 6.35 2.54
N LEU A 92 -13.39 7.03 2.77
CA LEU A 92 -12.93 7.41 4.11
C LEU A 92 -13.49 8.74 4.61
N GLY A 93 -14.12 9.53 3.74
CA GLY A 93 -14.57 10.88 4.08
C GLY A 93 -13.41 11.86 4.30
N GLU A 94 -12.29 11.65 3.62
CA GLU A 94 -11.07 12.47 3.72
C GLU A 94 -10.79 13.18 2.39
N PRO A 95 -10.03 14.30 2.40
CA PRO A 95 -9.59 14.90 1.16
C PRO A 95 -8.60 14.01 0.43
N PRO A 96 -8.63 13.97 -0.93
CA PRO A 96 -7.67 13.20 -1.69
C PRO A 96 -6.25 13.76 -1.56
N ALA A 97 -5.24 12.91 -1.78
CA ALA A 97 -3.86 13.34 -1.82
C ALA A 97 -3.66 14.39 -2.93
N PRO A 98 -2.82 15.42 -2.70
CA PRO A 98 -2.53 16.42 -3.72
C PRO A 98 -1.73 15.81 -4.88
N GLY A 99 -1.84 16.41 -6.04
CA GLY A 99 -1.07 16.03 -7.23
C GLY A 99 -1.92 16.09 -8.48
N GLU A 100 -1.25 16.06 -9.62
CA GLU A 100 -1.91 16.00 -10.91
C GLU A 100 -2.48 14.59 -11.14
N ARG A 101 -3.64 14.54 -11.74
CA ARG A 101 -4.31 13.30 -12.12
C ARG A 101 -4.58 13.33 -13.62
N HIS A 102 -4.16 12.26 -14.27
CA HIS A 102 -4.37 12.06 -15.69
C HIS A 102 -5.17 10.76 -15.87
N GLY A 103 -6.16 10.78 -16.75
CA GLY A 103 -7.01 9.62 -16.99
C GLY A 103 -8.11 9.43 -15.94
N GLU A 104 -8.75 8.27 -15.99
CA GLU A 104 -9.93 7.96 -15.18
C GLU A 104 -9.59 7.32 -13.82
N ARG A 105 -8.35 6.84 -13.64
CA ARG A 105 -7.95 6.12 -12.45
C ARG A 105 -6.72 6.77 -11.80
N ASP A 106 -6.82 6.98 -10.52
CA ASP A 106 -5.73 7.52 -9.70
C ASP A 106 -5.38 6.61 -8.51
N ASN A 107 -5.57 5.30 -8.66
CA ASN A 107 -5.34 4.33 -7.59
C ASN A 107 -3.86 4.19 -7.17
N ALA A 108 -2.92 4.69 -7.95
CA ALA A 108 -1.50 4.86 -7.62
C ALA A 108 -0.88 3.65 -6.87
N ASN A 109 -1.04 2.46 -7.46
CA ASN A 109 -0.74 1.19 -6.83
C ASN A 109 0.56 0.53 -7.31
N THR A 110 1.38 1.23 -8.11
CA THR A 110 2.51 0.60 -8.78
C THR A 110 3.83 0.80 -8.06
N ASN A 111 4.12 2.02 -7.65
CA ASN A 111 5.42 2.35 -7.06
C ASN A 111 5.30 3.48 -6.02
N VAL A 112 6.35 3.62 -5.22
CA VAL A 112 6.48 4.73 -4.28
C VAL A 112 7.93 5.19 -4.29
N VAL A 113 8.14 6.49 -4.46
CA VAL A 113 9.47 7.09 -4.56
C VAL A 113 9.58 8.34 -3.70
N GLY A 114 10.78 8.59 -3.19
CA GLY A 114 11.11 9.84 -2.51
C GLY A 114 11.91 10.75 -3.45
N LEU A 115 11.49 12.00 -3.56
CA LEU A 115 12.17 13.01 -4.38
C LEU A 115 11.95 14.39 -3.79
N GLY A 116 13.03 15.14 -3.57
CA GLY A 116 12.98 16.52 -3.10
C GLY A 116 12.26 16.69 -1.76
N GLY A 117 12.42 15.74 -0.84
CA GLY A 117 11.76 15.77 0.47
C GLY A 117 10.28 15.36 0.45
N ARG A 118 9.75 14.95 -0.70
CA ARG A 118 8.38 14.48 -0.88
C ARG A 118 8.33 12.99 -1.17
N THR A 119 7.22 12.38 -0.84
CA THR A 119 6.96 10.98 -1.17
C THR A 119 5.82 10.92 -2.19
N PHE A 120 6.06 10.23 -3.30
CA PHE A 120 5.10 10.09 -4.40
C PHE A 120 4.66 8.64 -4.53
N ALA A 121 3.36 8.44 -4.62
CA ALA A 121 2.78 7.17 -5.05
C ALA A 121 2.45 7.27 -6.55
N LEU A 122 2.85 6.27 -7.30
CA LEU A 122 2.78 6.28 -8.77
C LEU A 122 1.86 5.18 -9.28
N VAL A 123 1.22 5.45 -10.40
CA VAL A 123 0.48 4.46 -11.17
C VAL A 123 1.07 4.35 -12.58
N GLU A 124 1.11 3.13 -13.10
CA GLU A 124 1.70 2.86 -14.42
C GLU A 124 0.75 3.21 -15.57
N ALA A 125 -0.54 3.02 -15.33
CA ALA A 125 -1.59 3.30 -16.32
C ALA A 125 -2.70 4.12 -15.66
N GLY A 126 -2.68 5.41 -15.90
CA GLY A 126 -3.67 6.37 -15.40
C GLY A 126 -4.15 7.31 -16.51
#